data_adc0005eba367a3c1a1391bf22f6c9c4
#
_entry.id   adc0005eba367a3c1a1391bf22f6c9c4
#
_cell.length_a   1.000
_cell.length_b   1.000
_cell.length_c   1.000
_cell.angle_alpha   90.00
_cell.angle_beta   90.00
_cell.angle_gamma   90.00
#
_symmetry.space_group_name_H-M   'P 1'
#
loop_
_entity.id
_entity.type
_entity.pdbx_description
1 polymer ?
#
loop_
_entity_poly.entity_id
_entity_poly.type
_entity_poly.pdbx_seq_one_letter_code
_entity_poly.pdbx_strand_id
1 'polypeptide(L)'
;MNDARYVIDTCSLTKMRHTYPKDVFPTAWAKLTEISEAGVIISAEDVLEELSAFDDEVLEWAQGQSEFFYPLDQKVQRAATDILGKYPGLLDLKKNKSSGDPFIIATALCNKCSVVTEEKFSNSPVRPKIPNVCKAVGVECITIVDMFRREGLRV
;
A
#
# COMPACT_ATOMS: atom_id res chain seq x y z
N MET A 1 1.09 14.11 15.40
CA MET A 1 0.27 12.89 15.43
C MET A 1 -0.17 12.52 14.03
N ASN A 2 -0.11 11.26 13.73
CA ASN A 2 -0.43 10.74 12.42
C ASN A 2 -1.89 10.26 12.40
N ASP A 3 -2.71 10.88 11.57
CA ASP A 3 -4.12 10.52 11.43
C ASP A 3 -4.34 9.42 10.38
N ALA A 4 -3.27 8.84 9.85
CA ALA A 4 -3.35 7.81 8.83
C ALA A 4 -4.04 6.56 9.36
N ARG A 5 -4.93 6.00 8.54
CA ARG A 5 -5.64 4.76 8.81
C ARG A 5 -5.24 3.65 7.86
N TYR A 6 -4.74 4.00 6.68
CA TYR A 6 -4.47 3.07 5.60
C TYR A 6 -3.09 3.30 5.01
N VAL A 7 -2.41 2.20 4.71
CA VAL A 7 -1.19 2.20 3.89
C VAL A 7 -1.52 1.41 2.62
N ILE A 8 -1.45 2.07 1.47
CA ILE A 8 -1.81 1.47 0.19
C ILE A 8 -0.57 1.03 -0.56
N ASP A 9 -0.62 -0.16 -1.18
CA ASP A 9 0.48 -0.65 -1.99
C ASP A 9 0.30 -0.33 -3.48
N THR A 10 1.35 -0.60 -4.26
CA THR A 10 1.39 -0.28 -5.68
C THR A 10 0.27 -0.98 -6.47
N CYS A 11 0.01 -2.25 -6.15
CA CYS A 11 -0.97 -3.02 -6.92
C CYS A 11 -2.39 -2.47 -6.78
N SER A 12 -2.73 -1.91 -5.62
CA SER A 12 -4.03 -1.27 -5.42
C SER A 12 -4.15 0.03 -6.22
N LEU A 13 -3.09 0.83 -6.25
CA LEU A 13 -3.07 2.07 -7.03
C LEU A 13 -3.17 1.77 -8.53
N THR A 14 -2.46 0.75 -8.99
CA THR A 14 -2.50 0.32 -10.40
C THR A 14 -3.88 -0.22 -10.76
N LYS A 15 -4.51 -0.97 -9.84
CA LYS A 15 -5.88 -1.44 -10.04
C LYS A 15 -6.86 -0.28 -10.19
N MET A 16 -6.67 0.80 -9.43
CA MET A 16 -7.50 2.00 -9.59
C MET A 16 -7.45 2.50 -11.03
N ARG A 17 -6.26 2.59 -11.62
CA ARG A 17 -6.12 3.05 -13.00
C ARG A 17 -6.77 2.11 -14.02
N HIS A 18 -6.58 0.81 -13.84
CA HIS A 18 -7.07 -0.19 -14.80
C HIS A 18 -8.55 -0.52 -14.64
N THR A 19 -9.01 -0.69 -13.42
CA THR A 19 -10.38 -1.16 -13.13
C THR A 19 -11.35 -0.01 -12.90
N TYR A 20 -10.86 1.09 -12.35
CA TYR A 20 -11.67 2.27 -12.03
C TYR A 20 -11.05 3.51 -12.67
N PRO A 21 -10.95 3.57 -14.02
CA PRO A 21 -10.29 4.70 -14.68
C PRO A 21 -11.01 6.01 -14.38
N LYS A 22 -10.23 7.07 -14.31
CA LYS A 22 -10.67 8.39 -13.85
C LYS A 22 -11.79 8.98 -14.71
N ASP A 23 -11.78 8.70 -16.00
CA ASP A 23 -12.78 9.20 -16.95
C ASP A 23 -14.16 8.55 -16.73
N VAL A 24 -14.20 7.32 -16.21
CA VAL A 24 -15.43 6.59 -15.93
C VAL A 24 -15.83 6.70 -14.45
N PHE A 25 -14.85 6.72 -13.56
CA PHE A 25 -15.06 6.73 -12.11
C PHE A 25 -14.44 7.97 -11.45
N PRO A 26 -14.82 9.18 -11.88
CA PRO A 26 -14.20 10.40 -11.31
C PRO A 26 -14.46 10.54 -9.81
N THR A 27 -15.61 10.06 -9.33
CA THR A 27 -15.97 10.14 -7.91
C THR A 27 -15.03 9.31 -7.03
N ALA A 28 -14.61 8.13 -7.52
CA ALA A 28 -13.66 7.29 -6.79
C ALA A 28 -12.30 7.96 -6.66
N TRP A 29 -11.80 8.57 -7.75
CA TRP A 29 -10.53 9.29 -7.72
C TRP A 29 -10.59 10.55 -6.88
N ALA A 30 -11.74 11.28 -6.91
CA ALA A 30 -11.95 12.43 -6.06
C ALA A 30 -11.93 12.03 -4.58
N LYS A 31 -12.52 10.90 -4.23
CA LYS A 31 -12.51 10.37 -2.86
C LYS A 31 -11.09 9.98 -2.45
N LEU A 32 -10.35 9.30 -3.31
CA LEU A 32 -8.97 8.92 -3.03
C LEU A 32 -8.11 10.16 -2.77
N THR A 33 -8.27 11.20 -3.59
CA THR A 33 -7.56 12.47 -3.41
C THR A 33 -7.95 13.14 -2.09
N GLU A 34 -9.25 13.16 -1.77
CA GLU A 34 -9.76 13.72 -0.52
C GLU A 34 -9.10 13.07 0.71
N ILE A 35 -9.11 11.75 0.78
CA ILE A 35 -8.53 11.04 1.94
C ILE A 35 -7.00 11.11 1.97
N SER A 36 -6.36 11.26 0.81
CA SER A 36 -4.93 11.51 0.72
C SER A 36 -4.58 12.90 1.29
N GLU A 37 -5.31 13.92 0.88
CA GLU A 37 -5.09 15.28 1.35
C GLU A 37 -5.39 15.43 2.85
N ALA A 38 -6.33 14.65 3.36
CA ALA A 38 -6.64 14.61 4.79
C ALA A 38 -5.62 13.82 5.61
N GLY A 39 -4.64 13.18 4.97
CA GLY A 39 -3.65 12.37 5.66
C GLY A 39 -4.15 11.03 6.14
N VAL A 40 -5.33 10.61 5.70
CA VAL A 40 -5.96 9.34 6.11
C VAL A 40 -5.33 8.14 5.41
N ILE A 41 -4.89 8.33 4.17
CA ILE A 41 -4.20 7.30 3.40
C ILE A 41 -2.77 7.74 3.11
N ILE A 42 -1.82 6.83 3.32
CA ILE A 42 -0.41 7.05 3.02
C ILE A 42 0.11 5.83 2.26
N SER A 43 1.33 5.93 1.77
CA SER A 43 2.04 4.81 1.17
C SER A 43 3.50 4.83 1.61
N ALA A 44 4.22 3.76 1.34
CA ALA A 44 5.65 3.71 1.64
C ALA A 44 6.43 4.44 0.55
N GLU A 45 7.52 5.06 0.95
CA GLU A 45 8.35 5.89 0.06
C GLU A 45 8.85 5.12 -1.17
N ASP A 46 9.17 3.83 -1.03
CA ASP A 46 9.67 3.03 -2.14
C ASP A 46 8.59 2.66 -3.18
N VAL A 47 7.31 2.85 -2.87
CA VAL A 47 6.23 2.75 -3.86
C VAL A 47 6.45 3.77 -4.99
N LEU A 48 7.04 4.91 -4.65
CA LEU A 48 7.36 5.94 -5.65
C LEU A 48 8.28 5.39 -6.75
N GLU A 49 9.30 4.62 -6.38
CA GLU A 49 10.21 3.99 -7.35
C GLU A 49 9.48 2.97 -8.21
N GLU A 50 8.62 2.15 -7.62
CA GLU A 50 7.84 1.17 -8.36
C GLU A 50 6.93 1.86 -9.39
N LEU A 51 6.24 2.92 -8.98
CA LEU A 51 5.38 3.69 -9.89
C LEU A 51 6.19 4.34 -11.01
N SER A 52 7.36 4.86 -10.70
CA SER A 52 8.26 5.46 -11.71
C SER A 52 8.65 4.48 -12.80
N ALA A 53 8.79 3.21 -12.43
CA ALA A 53 9.20 2.17 -13.38
C ALA A 53 8.05 1.63 -14.22
N PHE A 54 6.80 1.65 -13.70
CA PHE A 54 5.71 0.86 -14.29
C PHE A 54 4.40 1.60 -14.52
N ASP A 55 4.18 2.77 -13.96
CA ASP A 55 2.86 3.42 -14.03
C ASP A 55 2.95 4.96 -13.97
N ASP A 56 3.09 5.57 -15.12
CA ASP A 56 3.26 7.02 -15.24
C ASP A 56 2.02 7.82 -14.79
N GLU A 57 0.80 7.33 -15.06
CA GLU A 57 -0.43 8.02 -14.68
C GLU A 57 -0.62 8.07 -13.17
N VAL A 58 -0.41 6.93 -12.52
CA VAL A 58 -0.53 6.84 -11.07
C VAL A 58 0.61 7.64 -10.42
N LEU A 59 1.82 7.58 -10.98
CA LEU A 59 2.95 8.35 -10.50
C LEU A 59 2.64 9.84 -10.50
N GLU A 60 2.08 10.35 -11.60
CA GLU A 60 1.72 11.76 -11.72
C GLU A 60 0.70 12.16 -10.65
N TRP A 61 -0.34 11.35 -10.46
CA TRP A 61 -1.33 11.59 -9.40
C TRP A 61 -0.67 11.61 -8.02
N ALA A 62 0.15 10.60 -7.73
CA ALA A 62 0.79 10.44 -6.42
C ALA A 62 1.76 11.58 -6.10
N GLN A 63 2.51 12.05 -7.09
CA GLN A 63 3.43 13.17 -6.92
C GLN A 63 2.71 14.48 -6.61
N GLY A 64 1.44 14.59 -7.02
CA GLY A 64 0.60 15.73 -6.70
C GLY A 64 0.04 15.72 -5.28
N GLN A 65 0.20 14.61 -4.54
CA GLN A 65 -0.32 14.48 -3.18
C GLN A 65 0.73 14.89 -2.15
N SER A 66 0.41 15.87 -1.33
CA SER A 66 1.29 16.31 -0.25
C SER A 66 1.31 15.26 0.86
N GLU A 67 2.50 14.89 1.31
CA GLU A 67 2.71 13.97 2.43
C GLU A 67 2.10 12.57 2.26
N PHE A 68 1.83 12.19 1.02
CA PHE A 68 1.30 10.85 0.74
C PHE A 68 2.34 9.74 1.02
N PHE A 69 3.60 9.99 0.68
CA PHE A 69 4.67 9.01 0.88
C PHE A 69 5.28 9.17 2.26
N TYR A 70 5.09 8.16 3.12
CA TYR A 70 5.69 8.13 4.44
C TYR A 70 7.17 7.76 4.32
N PRO A 71 8.07 8.49 4.95
CA PRO A 71 9.51 8.25 4.81
C PRO A 71 9.93 6.90 5.41
N LEU A 72 10.95 6.31 4.83
CA LEU A 72 11.59 5.10 5.36
C LEU A 72 12.49 5.48 6.54
N ASP A 73 11.88 5.90 7.63
CA ASP A 73 12.61 6.29 8.82
C ASP A 73 13.22 5.07 9.54
N GLN A 74 13.94 5.30 10.61
CA GLN A 74 14.64 4.24 11.33
C GLN A 74 13.67 3.19 11.89
N LYS A 75 12.52 3.61 12.38
CA LYS A 75 11.49 2.68 12.89
C LYS A 75 10.98 1.75 11.80
N VAL A 76 10.65 2.31 10.64
CA VAL A 76 10.16 1.54 9.49
C VAL A 76 11.23 0.57 9.01
N GLN A 77 12.47 1.03 8.90
CA GLN A 77 13.58 0.18 8.46
C GLN A 77 13.82 -0.99 9.42
N ARG A 78 13.77 -0.75 10.72
CA ARG A 78 13.90 -1.81 11.73
C ARG A 78 12.77 -2.83 11.64
N ALA A 79 11.54 -2.33 11.53
CA ALA A 79 10.37 -3.20 11.40
C ALA A 79 10.45 -4.03 10.11
N ALA A 80 10.87 -3.42 9.00
CA ALA A 80 11.05 -4.14 7.75
C ALA A 80 12.12 -5.22 7.85
N THR A 81 13.23 -4.92 8.53
CA THR A 81 14.31 -5.88 8.76
C THR A 81 13.81 -7.07 9.58
N ASP A 82 13.04 -6.82 10.63
CA ASP A 82 12.46 -7.88 11.45
C ASP A 82 11.49 -8.76 10.66
N ILE A 83 10.67 -8.14 9.83
CA ILE A 83 9.72 -8.85 8.97
C ILE A 83 10.48 -9.75 7.99
N LEU A 84 11.50 -9.22 7.33
CA LEU A 84 12.31 -10.00 6.38
C LEU A 84 13.08 -11.11 7.06
N GLY A 85 13.52 -10.91 8.30
CA GLY A 85 14.19 -11.94 9.06
C GLY A 85 13.30 -13.14 9.36
N LYS A 86 12.01 -12.89 9.58
CA LYS A 86 11.00 -13.94 9.85
C LYS A 86 10.38 -14.50 8.58
N TYR A 87 10.23 -13.67 7.55
CA TYR A 87 9.53 -14.02 6.31
C TYR A 87 10.37 -13.65 5.08
N PRO A 88 11.56 -14.26 4.91
CA PRO A 88 12.46 -13.89 3.80
C PRO A 88 11.85 -14.15 2.42
N GLY A 89 10.90 -15.06 2.31
CA GLY A 89 10.21 -15.35 1.06
C GLY A 89 9.27 -14.26 0.58
N LEU A 90 9.02 -13.24 1.42
CA LEU A 90 8.21 -12.07 1.03
C LEU A 90 8.89 -11.28 -0.10
N LEU A 91 10.20 -11.27 -0.14
CA LEU A 91 10.96 -10.70 -1.24
C LEU A 91 11.15 -11.74 -2.34
N ASP A 92 10.56 -11.48 -3.50
CA ASP A 92 10.79 -12.33 -4.67
C ASP A 92 11.93 -11.73 -5.50
N LEU A 93 13.14 -12.21 -5.25
CA LEU A 93 14.36 -11.73 -5.93
C LEU A 93 14.34 -11.99 -7.43
N LYS A 94 13.54 -12.95 -7.89
CA LYS A 94 13.47 -13.28 -9.32
C LYS A 94 12.63 -12.30 -10.12
N LYS A 95 11.66 -11.65 -9.48
CA LYS A 95 10.74 -10.73 -10.17
C LYS A 95 11.16 -9.29 -10.08
N ASN A 96 12.07 -8.93 -9.20
CA ASN A 96 12.52 -7.55 -8.98
C ASN A 96 11.37 -6.55 -8.72
N LYS A 97 10.18 -7.05 -8.36
CA LYS A 97 8.96 -6.23 -8.29
C LYS A 97 8.41 -6.04 -6.89
N SER A 98 8.93 -6.79 -5.91
CA SER A 98 8.33 -6.82 -4.58
C SER A 98 9.24 -6.29 -3.50
N SER A 99 10.22 -5.47 -3.86
CA SER A 99 11.15 -4.90 -2.89
C SER A 99 10.46 -4.00 -1.87
N GLY A 100 9.27 -3.48 -2.24
CA GLY A 100 8.50 -2.60 -1.38
C GLY A 100 7.62 -3.28 -0.35
N ASP A 101 7.29 -4.56 -0.53
CA ASP A 101 6.31 -5.25 0.32
C ASP A 101 6.63 -5.22 1.81
N PRO A 102 7.87 -5.49 2.26
CA PRO A 102 8.17 -5.39 3.69
C PRO A 102 8.03 -3.97 4.24
N PHE A 103 8.30 -2.96 3.42
CA PHE A 103 8.16 -1.56 3.84
C PHE A 103 6.70 -1.14 3.96
N ILE A 104 5.82 -1.65 3.11
CA ILE A 104 4.37 -1.44 3.22
C ILE A 104 3.86 -1.97 4.57
N ILE A 105 4.20 -3.20 4.90
CA ILE A 105 3.77 -3.82 6.15
C ILE A 105 4.39 -3.09 7.36
N ALA A 106 5.69 -2.78 7.27
CA ALA A 106 6.39 -2.07 8.32
C ALA A 106 5.80 -0.67 8.57
N THR A 107 5.48 0.05 7.52
CA THR A 107 4.84 1.37 7.61
C THR A 107 3.50 1.27 8.33
N ALA A 108 2.69 0.27 7.96
CA ALA A 108 1.39 0.04 8.60
C ALA A 108 1.56 -0.32 10.07
N LEU A 109 2.51 -1.18 10.38
CA LEU A 109 2.77 -1.61 11.75
C LEU A 109 3.19 -0.44 12.63
N CYS A 110 4.09 0.41 12.14
CA CYS A 110 4.60 1.57 12.87
C CYS A 110 3.55 2.65 13.09
N ASN A 111 2.58 2.76 12.18
CA ASN A 111 1.56 3.81 12.21
C ASN A 111 0.18 3.30 12.64
N LYS A 112 0.07 2.03 12.98
CA LYS A 112 -1.18 1.37 13.37
C LYS A 112 -2.27 1.50 12.31
N CYS A 113 -1.88 1.29 11.06
CA CYS A 113 -2.76 1.36 9.90
C CYS A 113 -3.15 -0.01 9.40
N SER A 114 -4.24 -0.07 8.61
CA SER A 114 -4.57 -1.24 7.81
C SER A 114 -3.83 -1.14 6.48
N VAL A 115 -3.42 -2.28 5.93
CA VAL A 115 -2.81 -2.34 4.59
C VAL A 115 -3.90 -2.50 3.55
N VAL A 116 -3.85 -1.69 2.50
CA VAL A 116 -4.75 -1.80 1.35
C VAL A 116 -3.98 -2.46 0.21
N THR A 117 -4.35 -3.67 -0.14
CA THR A 117 -3.68 -4.44 -1.19
C THR A 117 -4.69 -5.30 -1.95
N GLU A 118 -4.36 -5.59 -3.21
CA GLU A 118 -5.12 -6.54 -4.02
C GLU A 118 -4.48 -7.92 -4.01
N GLU A 119 -3.35 -8.09 -3.36
CA GLU A 119 -2.73 -9.40 -3.21
C GLU A 119 -3.62 -10.31 -2.37
N LYS A 120 -3.61 -11.60 -2.69
CA LYS A 120 -4.38 -12.62 -1.99
C LYS A 120 -3.44 -13.52 -1.18
N PHE A 121 -4.00 -14.23 -0.20
CA PHE A 121 -3.24 -15.21 0.56
C PHE A 121 -2.54 -16.20 -0.36
N SER A 122 -1.28 -16.47 -0.06
CA SER A 122 -0.52 -17.53 -0.70
C SER A 122 -0.69 -18.82 0.09
N ASN A 123 -0.79 -19.95 -0.60
CA ASN A 123 -0.78 -21.27 0.03
C ASN A 123 0.63 -21.81 0.23
N SER A 124 1.65 -21.08 -0.22
CA SER A 124 3.05 -21.51 -0.10
C SER A 124 3.65 -20.96 1.20
N PRO A 125 4.13 -21.82 2.11
CA PRO A 125 4.82 -21.34 3.30
C PRO A 125 6.17 -20.72 3.03
N VAL A 126 6.75 -21.00 1.85
CA VAL A 126 8.06 -20.50 1.45
C VAL A 126 7.97 -19.12 0.82
N ARG A 127 6.82 -18.79 0.21
CA ARG A 127 6.61 -17.51 -0.49
C ARG A 127 5.32 -16.84 -0.02
N PRO A 128 5.29 -16.33 1.22
CA PRO A 128 4.12 -15.63 1.71
C PRO A 128 3.93 -14.31 0.95
N LYS A 129 2.69 -13.87 0.88
CA LYS A 129 2.33 -12.58 0.31
C LYS A 129 1.96 -11.60 1.41
N ILE A 130 1.68 -10.35 1.05
CA ILE A 130 1.32 -9.30 2.02
C ILE A 130 0.24 -9.76 3.00
N PRO A 131 -0.92 -10.33 2.55
CA PRO A 131 -1.94 -10.76 3.52
C PRO A 131 -1.47 -11.81 4.51
N ASN A 132 -0.61 -12.73 4.07
CA ASN A 132 -0.06 -13.77 4.96
C ASN A 132 0.74 -13.15 6.10
N VAL A 133 1.65 -12.24 5.76
CA VAL A 133 2.53 -11.62 6.74
C VAL A 133 1.75 -10.64 7.63
N CYS A 134 0.82 -9.88 7.06
CA CYS A 134 -0.04 -8.98 7.85
C CYS A 134 -0.78 -9.76 8.94
N LYS A 135 -1.38 -10.90 8.59
CA LYS A 135 -2.07 -11.74 9.55
C LYS A 135 -1.12 -12.20 10.66
N ALA A 136 0.09 -12.59 10.30
CA ALA A 136 1.08 -13.08 11.25
C ALA A 136 1.56 -12.00 12.22
N VAL A 137 1.67 -10.76 11.78
CA VAL A 137 2.16 -9.64 12.60
C VAL A 137 1.05 -8.79 13.22
N GLY A 138 -0.21 -9.16 12.99
CA GLY A 138 -1.35 -8.47 13.59
C GLY A 138 -1.77 -7.18 12.89
N VAL A 139 -1.49 -7.07 11.60
CA VAL A 139 -1.90 -5.93 10.77
C VAL A 139 -3.11 -6.32 9.94
N GLU A 140 -4.16 -5.52 9.98
CA GLU A 140 -5.34 -5.74 9.16
C GLU A 140 -5.01 -5.49 7.69
N CYS A 141 -5.54 -6.34 6.82
CA CYS A 141 -5.32 -6.24 5.38
C CYS A 141 -6.68 -6.21 4.68
N ILE A 142 -6.92 -5.18 3.87
CA ILE A 142 -8.21 -4.97 3.20
C ILE A 142 -7.99 -4.66 1.71
N THR A 143 -9.07 -4.74 0.93
CA THR A 143 -9.04 -4.35 -0.49
C THR A 143 -9.36 -2.86 -0.63
N ILE A 144 -9.13 -2.31 -1.83
CA ILE A 144 -9.47 -0.91 -2.11
C ILE A 144 -10.99 -0.67 -2.00
N VAL A 145 -11.79 -1.66 -2.38
CA VAL A 145 -13.24 -1.56 -2.26
C VAL A 145 -13.66 -1.51 -0.80
N ASP A 146 -13.05 -2.32 0.06
CA ASP A 146 -13.30 -2.29 1.50
C ASP A 146 -12.96 -0.92 2.09
N MET A 147 -11.85 -0.33 1.66
CA MET A 147 -11.46 1.00 2.11
C MET A 147 -12.51 2.04 1.72
N PHE A 148 -12.93 2.04 0.45
CA PHE A 148 -13.96 2.97 -0.01
C PHE A 148 -15.27 2.80 0.74
N ARG A 149 -15.65 1.55 1.03
CA ARG A 149 -16.86 1.25 1.80
C ARG A 149 -16.77 1.86 3.21
N ARG A 150 -15.62 1.72 3.86
CA ARG A 150 -15.37 2.31 5.18
C ARG A 150 -15.40 3.83 5.16
N GLU A 151 -14.92 4.43 4.08
CA GLU A 151 -14.89 5.90 3.92
C GLU A 151 -16.20 6.46 3.36
N GLY A 152 -17.20 5.62 3.19
CA GLY A 152 -18.55 6.05 2.83
C GLY A 152 -18.74 6.38 1.36
N LEU A 153 -17.86 5.92 0.47
CA LEU A 153 -18.03 6.18 -0.96
C LEU A 153 -19.24 5.44 -1.51
N ARG A 154 -20.08 6.19 -2.20
CA ARG A 154 -21.22 5.66 -2.97
C ARG A 154 -21.13 6.26 -4.37
N VAL A 155 -21.19 5.43 -5.37
CA VAL A 155 -21.13 5.85 -6.76
C VAL A 155 -22.41 5.48 -7.48
#